data_14848ea47a0785cb8536cc658bbd65fb
#
_entry.id   14848ea47a0785cb8536cc658bbd65fb
#
_cell.length_a   1.000
_cell.length_b   1.000
_cell.length_c   1.000
_cell.angle_alpha   90.00
_cell.angle_beta   90.00
_cell.angle_gamma   90.00
#
_symmetry.space_group_name_H-M   'P 1'
#
loop_
_entity.id
_entity.type
_entity.pdbx_description
1 polymer ?
#
loop_
_entity_poly.entity_id
_entity_poly.type
_entity_poly.pdbx_seq_one_letter_code
_entity_poly.pdbx_strand_id
1 'polypeptide(L)'
;MKTPQELGGLPDNELSKILAAMNGWEFCIRARTKHGKPLPWAMEHCRHPYYTCGRWRPMCRMVKYAHDLNACHDVALGLDRDQRNSYINRLDEMVLDSMDDEDRVRRDFEWCCATPRQRTIALILTLQKP
;
A
#
# COMPACT_ATOMS: atom_id res chain seq x y z
N MET A 1 -14.94 2.22 -5.20
CA MET A 1 -14.03 1.05 -5.20
C MET A 1 -13.22 1.03 -6.48
N LYS A 2 -11.92 0.88 -6.39
CA LYS A 2 -11.03 0.91 -7.57
C LYS A 2 -10.86 -0.48 -8.17
N THR A 3 -10.77 -0.54 -9.50
CA THR A 3 -10.51 -1.78 -10.23
C THR A 3 -9.00 -2.03 -10.33
N PRO A 4 -8.57 -3.29 -10.65
CA PRO A 4 -7.16 -3.58 -10.90
C PRO A 4 -6.55 -2.70 -11.99
N GLN A 5 -7.31 -2.39 -13.04
CA GLN A 5 -6.86 -1.53 -14.14
C GLN A 5 -6.64 -0.09 -13.69
N GLU A 6 -7.56 0.45 -12.88
CA GLU A 6 -7.41 1.80 -12.33
C GLU A 6 -6.19 1.90 -11.42
N LEU A 7 -5.99 0.91 -10.54
CA LEU A 7 -4.82 0.87 -9.66
C LEU A 7 -3.53 0.70 -10.44
N GLY A 8 -3.53 -0.14 -11.48
CA GLY A 8 -2.37 -0.34 -12.33
C GLY A 8 -1.91 0.92 -13.07
N GLY A 9 -2.81 1.87 -13.28
CA GLY A 9 -2.50 3.15 -13.90
C GLY A 9 -2.00 4.23 -12.95
N LEU A 10 -2.01 3.99 -11.64
CA LEU A 10 -1.59 4.98 -10.67
C LEU A 10 -0.08 4.93 -10.42
N PRO A 11 0.57 6.08 -10.14
CA PRO A 11 1.97 6.10 -9.74
C PRO A 11 2.15 5.48 -8.35
N ASP A 12 3.37 5.03 -8.06
CA ASP A 12 3.70 4.34 -6.81
C ASP A 12 3.37 5.16 -5.57
N ASN A 13 3.57 6.47 -5.61
CA ASN A 13 3.25 7.35 -4.48
C ASN A 13 1.75 7.36 -4.17
N GLU A 14 0.90 7.35 -5.19
CA GLU A 14 -0.55 7.30 -5.01
C GLU A 14 -0.99 5.95 -4.46
N LEU A 15 -0.42 4.85 -4.97
CA LEU A 15 -0.69 3.51 -4.45
C LEU A 15 -0.30 3.39 -2.98
N SER A 16 0.89 3.87 -2.63
CA SER A 16 1.37 3.85 -1.23
C SER A 16 0.44 4.66 -0.32
N LYS A 17 -0.03 5.81 -0.79
CA LYS A 17 -0.95 6.67 -0.02
C LYS A 17 -2.31 6.00 0.19
N ILE A 18 -2.85 5.35 -0.82
CA ILE A 18 -4.13 4.61 -0.70
C ILE A 18 -4.00 3.51 0.35
N LEU A 19 -2.95 2.69 0.27
CA LEU A 19 -2.74 1.62 1.24
C LEU A 19 -2.45 2.19 2.63
N ALA A 20 -1.70 3.27 2.74
CA ALA A 20 -1.45 3.95 4.00
C ALA A 20 -2.76 4.39 4.67
N ALA A 21 -3.66 5.02 3.92
CA ALA A 21 -4.96 5.44 4.45
C ALA A 21 -5.77 4.25 5.01
N MET A 22 -5.65 3.08 4.39
CA MET A 22 -6.32 1.85 4.87
C MET A 22 -5.67 1.29 6.15
N ASN A 23 -4.44 1.70 6.46
CA ASN A 23 -3.67 1.21 7.60
C ASN A 23 -3.51 2.25 8.72
N GLY A 24 -4.41 3.19 8.82
CA GLY A 24 -4.48 4.13 9.93
C GLY A 24 -3.64 5.39 9.76
N TRP A 25 -3.05 5.62 8.59
CA TRP A 25 -2.40 6.88 8.30
C TRP A 25 -3.44 7.97 8.06
N GLU A 26 -3.17 9.14 8.59
CA GLU A 26 -3.99 10.34 8.38
C GLU A 26 -3.17 11.39 7.62
N PHE A 27 -3.86 12.22 6.85
CA PHE A 27 -3.25 13.24 6.02
C PHE A 27 -3.91 14.59 6.24
N CYS A 28 -3.12 15.66 6.21
CA CYS A 28 -3.64 17.02 6.22
C CYS A 28 -2.72 17.95 5.44
N ILE A 29 -3.26 19.07 5.00
CA ILE A 29 -2.48 20.15 4.38
C ILE A 29 -2.21 21.18 5.45
N ARG A 30 -0.93 21.54 5.65
CA ARG A 30 -0.52 22.51 6.66
C ARG A 30 0.17 23.69 5.98
N ALA A 31 -0.34 24.88 6.25
CA ALA A 31 0.23 26.12 5.76
C ALA A 31 1.14 26.82 6.79
N ARG A 32 1.23 26.28 8.01
CA ARG A 32 2.02 26.86 9.10
C ARG A 32 2.78 25.77 9.84
N THR A 33 3.95 26.13 10.39
CA THR A 33 4.71 25.25 11.29
C THR A 33 3.99 25.14 12.64
N LYS A 34 4.42 24.24 13.52
CA LYS A 34 3.85 24.12 14.86
C LYS A 34 4.03 25.37 15.72
N HIS A 35 4.99 26.25 15.35
CA HIS A 35 5.25 27.53 16.03
C HIS A 35 4.50 28.71 15.37
N GLY A 36 3.58 28.43 14.44
CA GLY A 36 2.78 29.44 13.78
C GLY A 36 3.46 30.21 12.65
N LYS A 37 4.68 29.86 12.27
CA LYS A 37 5.38 30.48 11.15
C LYS A 37 4.72 30.05 9.83
N PRO A 38 4.39 31.01 8.94
CA PRO A 38 3.84 30.64 7.63
C PRO A 38 4.87 29.86 6.81
N LEU A 39 4.38 28.80 6.14
CA LEU A 39 5.17 28.07 5.17
C LEU A 39 5.08 28.78 3.82
N PRO A 40 6.12 28.69 2.96
CA PRO A 40 6.09 29.32 1.62
C PRO A 40 4.91 28.84 0.78
N TRP A 41 4.42 27.63 1.02
CA TRP A 41 3.26 27.02 0.37
C TRP A 41 2.63 26.03 1.33
N ALA A 42 1.36 25.68 1.07
CA ALA A 42 0.68 24.65 1.82
C ALA A 42 1.34 23.29 1.54
N MET A 43 1.72 22.58 2.58
CA MET A 43 2.39 21.28 2.48
C MET A 43 1.52 20.17 3.05
N GLU A 44 1.47 19.03 2.35
CA GLU A 44 0.82 17.84 2.87
C GLU A 44 1.68 17.17 3.95
N HIS A 45 1.03 16.80 5.05
CA HIS A 45 1.64 16.11 6.17
C HIS A 45 0.89 14.82 6.45
N CYS A 46 1.55 13.91 7.12
CA CYS A 46 0.98 12.61 7.51
C CYS A 46 1.24 12.33 8.99
N ARG A 47 0.41 11.48 9.57
CA ARG A 47 0.65 10.92 10.90
C ARG A 47 0.12 9.50 11.01
N HIS A 48 0.74 8.74 11.89
CA HIS A 48 0.33 7.38 12.22
C HIS A 48 0.62 7.15 13.72
N PRO A 49 -0.29 6.49 14.46
CA PRO A 49 -0.08 6.26 15.90
C PRO A 49 1.24 5.58 16.24
N TYR A 50 1.68 4.65 15.39
CA TYR A 50 2.91 3.88 15.57
C TYR A 50 4.11 4.51 14.88
N TYR A 51 4.05 4.74 13.56
CA TYR A 51 5.22 5.16 12.76
C TYR A 51 5.69 6.58 13.05
N THR A 52 4.79 7.49 13.41
CA THR A 52 5.12 8.87 13.73
C THR A 52 4.83 9.23 15.18
N CYS A 53 4.50 8.24 16.01
CA CYS A 53 4.08 8.43 17.41
C CYS A 53 2.92 9.44 17.54
N GLY A 54 2.01 9.44 16.57
CA GLY A 54 0.85 10.34 16.55
C GLY A 54 1.17 11.78 16.16
N ARG A 55 2.40 12.08 15.77
CA ARG A 55 2.83 13.44 15.40
C ARG A 55 2.68 13.65 13.89
N TRP A 56 2.33 14.87 13.50
CA TRP A 56 2.33 15.28 12.11
C TRP A 56 3.74 15.40 11.58
N ARG A 57 4.03 14.74 10.46
CA ARG A 57 5.33 14.72 9.81
C ARG A 57 5.17 15.03 8.32
N PRO A 58 6.23 15.54 7.65
CA PRO A 58 6.20 15.69 6.20
C PRO A 58 5.92 14.38 5.48
N MET A 59 5.32 14.44 4.29
CA MET A 59 4.95 13.25 3.51
C MET A 59 6.12 12.31 3.21
N CYS A 60 7.36 12.81 3.21
CA CYS A 60 8.54 11.96 3.03
C CYS A 60 8.74 10.94 4.16
N ARG A 61 8.06 11.11 5.29
CA ARG A 61 8.08 10.18 6.43
C ARG A 61 7.04 9.05 6.34
N MET A 62 6.11 9.15 5.39
CA MET A 62 5.14 8.08 5.17
C MET A 62 5.84 6.83 4.64
N VAL A 63 5.37 5.67 5.10
CA VAL A 63 5.85 4.38 4.59
C VAL A 63 5.51 4.27 3.10
N LYS A 64 6.51 3.93 2.28
CA LYS A 64 6.35 3.79 0.82
C LYS A 64 6.06 2.34 0.47
N TYR A 65 4.84 1.93 0.68
CA TYR A 65 4.42 0.53 0.51
C TYR A 65 4.75 -0.02 -0.89
N ALA A 66 4.57 0.77 -1.93
CA ALA A 66 4.86 0.33 -3.30
C ALA A 66 6.35 0.12 -3.60
N HIS A 67 7.24 0.47 -2.66
CA HIS A 67 8.70 0.30 -2.78
C HIS A 67 9.29 -0.56 -1.66
N ASP A 68 8.48 -1.01 -0.69
CA ASP A 68 8.99 -1.65 0.52
C ASP A 68 8.28 -2.98 0.77
N LEU A 69 8.97 -4.08 0.46
CA LEU A 69 8.46 -5.44 0.66
C LEU A 69 8.15 -5.73 2.13
N ASN A 70 8.99 -5.25 3.04
CA ASN A 70 8.79 -5.48 4.46
C ASN A 70 7.51 -4.79 4.95
N ALA A 71 7.25 -3.58 4.48
CA ALA A 71 6.03 -2.87 4.82
C ALA A 71 4.79 -3.59 4.30
N CYS A 72 4.84 -4.10 3.06
CA CYS A 72 3.75 -4.92 2.51
C CYS A 72 3.54 -6.19 3.32
N HIS A 73 4.63 -6.84 3.72
CA HIS A 73 4.57 -8.06 4.54
C HIS A 73 3.90 -7.79 5.89
N ASP A 74 4.25 -6.68 6.54
CA ASP A 74 3.65 -6.29 7.82
C ASP A 74 2.13 -6.11 7.70
N VAL A 75 1.67 -5.49 6.61
CA VAL A 75 0.23 -5.37 6.34
C VAL A 75 -0.40 -6.75 6.14
N ALA A 76 0.24 -7.61 5.35
CA ALA A 76 -0.26 -8.94 5.06
C ALA A 76 -0.39 -9.81 6.32
N LEU A 77 0.52 -9.67 7.28
CA LEU A 77 0.46 -10.40 8.56
C LEU A 77 -0.78 -10.04 9.39
N GLY A 78 -1.32 -8.85 9.22
CA GLY A 78 -2.53 -8.40 9.92
C GLY A 78 -3.83 -8.85 9.28
N LEU A 79 -3.81 -9.51 8.13
CA LEU A 79 -5.01 -9.96 7.44
C LEU A 79 -5.64 -11.17 8.17
N ASP A 80 -6.98 -11.22 8.20
CA ASP A 80 -7.68 -12.41 8.65
C ASP A 80 -7.63 -13.52 7.60
N ARG A 81 -8.21 -14.70 7.89
CA ARG A 81 -8.17 -15.86 7.00
C ARG A 81 -8.78 -15.57 5.62
N ASP A 82 -9.96 -14.96 5.60
CA ASP A 82 -10.66 -14.67 4.34
C ASP A 82 -9.92 -13.60 3.52
N GLN A 83 -9.40 -12.59 4.21
CA GLN A 83 -8.57 -11.57 3.57
C GLN A 83 -7.26 -12.16 3.01
N ARG A 84 -6.63 -13.08 3.73
CA ARG A 84 -5.43 -13.77 3.22
C ARG A 84 -5.72 -14.54 1.94
N ASN A 85 -6.83 -15.27 1.91
CA ASN A 85 -7.24 -16.01 0.71
C ASN A 85 -7.50 -15.05 -0.46
N SER A 86 -8.18 -13.95 -0.21
CA SER A 86 -8.42 -12.92 -1.23
C SER A 86 -7.11 -12.31 -1.73
N TYR A 87 -6.20 -11.98 -0.81
CA TYR A 87 -4.88 -11.42 -1.15
C TYR A 87 -4.07 -12.38 -2.03
N ILE A 88 -4.04 -13.67 -1.65
CA ILE A 88 -3.34 -14.69 -2.42
C ILE A 88 -3.92 -14.79 -3.83
N ASN A 89 -5.25 -14.83 -3.96
CA ASN A 89 -5.90 -14.91 -5.25
C ASN A 89 -5.63 -13.68 -6.12
N ARG A 90 -5.67 -12.49 -5.52
CA ARG A 90 -5.37 -11.24 -6.24
C ARG A 90 -3.92 -11.18 -6.72
N LEU A 91 -2.99 -11.64 -5.87
CA LEU A 91 -1.58 -11.68 -6.24
C LEU A 91 -1.31 -12.70 -7.33
N ASP A 92 -1.94 -13.88 -7.26
CA ASP A 92 -1.88 -14.89 -8.30
C ASP A 92 -2.33 -14.33 -9.66
N GLU A 93 -3.45 -13.62 -9.69
CA GLU A 93 -3.97 -13.01 -10.92
C GLU A 93 -2.96 -12.05 -11.56
N MET A 94 -2.17 -11.34 -10.75
CA MET A 94 -1.20 -10.38 -11.24
C MET A 94 0.09 -11.01 -11.75
N VAL A 95 0.59 -12.04 -11.06
CA VAL A 95 1.89 -12.64 -11.37
C VAL A 95 1.79 -13.83 -12.32
N LEU A 96 0.61 -14.44 -12.43
CA LEU A 96 0.38 -15.68 -13.20
C LEU A 96 -0.60 -15.49 -14.36
N ASP A 97 -0.72 -14.27 -14.86
CA ASP A 97 -1.76 -13.82 -15.82
C ASP A 97 -1.92 -14.70 -17.08
N SER A 98 -1.00 -15.58 -17.37
CA SER A 98 -1.07 -16.47 -18.55
C SER A 98 -0.54 -17.88 -18.28
N MET A 99 -0.53 -18.32 -17.02
CA MET A 99 0.09 -19.60 -16.65
C MET A 99 -0.94 -20.67 -16.41
N ASP A 100 -0.63 -21.88 -16.88
CA ASP A 100 -1.40 -23.07 -16.57
C ASP A 100 -1.19 -23.48 -15.10
N ASP A 101 -2.24 -24.00 -14.47
CA ASP A 101 -2.21 -24.48 -13.07
C ASP A 101 -1.24 -25.65 -12.85
N GLU A 102 -0.68 -26.22 -13.92
CA GLU A 102 0.17 -27.39 -13.86
C GLU A 102 1.61 -27.11 -13.42
N ASP A 103 2.07 -25.85 -13.52
CA ASP A 103 3.46 -25.49 -13.14
C ASP A 103 3.52 -24.87 -11.75
N ARG A 104 3.35 -25.70 -10.73
CA ARG A 104 3.36 -25.26 -9.33
C ARG A 104 4.71 -24.69 -8.89
N VAL A 105 5.82 -25.23 -9.38
CA VAL A 105 7.17 -24.75 -9.03
C VAL A 105 7.40 -23.35 -9.57
N ARG A 106 7.00 -23.11 -10.81
CA ARG A 106 7.09 -21.80 -11.44
C ARG A 106 6.17 -20.80 -10.75
N ARG A 107 4.96 -21.23 -10.37
CA ARG A 107 4.01 -20.43 -9.61
C ARG A 107 4.62 -19.93 -8.30
N ASP A 108 5.21 -20.81 -7.51
CA ASP A 108 5.82 -20.45 -6.24
C ASP A 108 6.98 -19.48 -6.44
N PHE A 109 7.81 -19.70 -7.46
CA PHE A 109 8.91 -18.82 -7.79
C PHE A 109 8.42 -17.42 -8.19
N GLU A 110 7.47 -17.32 -9.12
CA GLU A 110 6.90 -16.03 -9.56
C GLU A 110 6.24 -15.29 -8.38
N TRP A 111 5.61 -16.03 -7.51
CA TRP A 111 4.97 -15.49 -6.33
C TRP A 111 5.98 -14.86 -5.36
N CYS A 112 7.12 -15.52 -5.14
CA CYS A 112 8.22 -14.98 -4.33
C CYS A 112 8.84 -13.73 -4.97
N CYS A 113 8.80 -13.64 -6.30
CA CYS A 113 9.34 -12.52 -7.06
C CYS A 113 8.34 -11.36 -7.24
N ALA A 114 7.12 -11.44 -6.71
CA ALA A 114 6.14 -10.37 -6.79
C ALA A 114 6.72 -9.07 -6.21
N THR A 115 6.57 -7.99 -6.98
CA THR A 115 7.13 -6.69 -6.60
C THR A 115 6.35 -6.04 -5.46
N PRO A 116 6.94 -5.09 -4.71
CA PRO A 116 6.19 -4.31 -3.72
C PRO A 116 4.98 -3.60 -4.32
N ARG A 117 5.09 -3.11 -5.55
CA ARG A 117 3.96 -2.49 -6.27
C ARG A 117 2.81 -3.48 -6.47
N GLN A 118 3.10 -4.68 -6.98
CA GLN A 118 2.08 -5.73 -7.17
C GLN A 118 1.43 -6.11 -5.85
N ARG A 119 2.22 -6.27 -4.79
CA ARG A 119 1.71 -6.59 -3.45
C ARG A 119 0.84 -5.47 -2.89
N THR A 120 1.23 -4.22 -3.11
CA THR A 120 0.43 -3.06 -2.68
C THR A 120 -0.92 -3.03 -3.37
N ILE A 121 -0.96 -3.24 -4.68
CA ILE A 121 -2.23 -3.30 -5.44
C ILE A 121 -3.10 -4.46 -4.92
N ALA A 122 -2.53 -5.64 -4.73
CA ALA A 122 -3.27 -6.79 -4.20
C ALA A 122 -3.84 -6.52 -2.80
N LEU A 123 -3.08 -5.87 -1.94
CA LEU A 123 -3.53 -5.48 -0.59
C LEU A 123 -4.66 -4.45 -0.64
N ILE A 124 -4.57 -3.46 -1.51
CA ILE A 124 -5.64 -2.47 -1.69
C ILE A 124 -6.92 -3.17 -2.13
N LEU A 125 -6.84 -4.03 -3.13
CA LEU A 125 -8.01 -4.77 -3.63
C LEU A 125 -8.62 -5.67 -2.55
N THR A 126 -7.80 -6.22 -1.67
CA THR A 126 -8.24 -7.07 -0.56
C THR A 126 -8.93 -6.27 0.54
N LEU A 127 -8.37 -5.11 0.88
CA LEU A 127 -8.84 -4.30 2.02
C LEU A 127 -9.97 -3.35 1.69
N GLN A 128 -10.14 -2.98 0.42
CA GLN A 128 -11.24 -2.08 0.06
C GLN A 128 -12.57 -2.81 0.26
N LYS A 129 -13.52 -2.12 0.88
CA LYS A 129 -14.85 -2.69 1.14
C LYS A 129 -15.72 -2.59 -0.11
N PRO A 130 -16.54 -3.63 -0.37
CA PRO A 130 -17.50 -3.58 -1.47
C PRO A 130 -18.58 -2.50 -1.23
#